data_b740ba9abed37bf2a230decd74aaa9da
#
_entry.id   b740ba9abed37bf2a230decd74aaa9da
#
_cell.length_a   1.000
_cell.length_b   1.000
_cell.length_c   1.000
_cell.angle_alpha   90.00
_cell.angle_beta   90.00
_cell.angle_gamma   90.00
#
_symmetry.space_group_name_H-M   'P 1'
#
loop_
_entity.id
_entity.type
_entity.pdbx_description
1 polymer ?
#
loop_
_entity_poly.entity_id
_entity_poly.type
_entity_poly.pdbx_seq_one_letter_code
_entity_poly.pdbx_strand_id
1 'polypeptide(L)'
;MIAGAGIVGVSLARELRKHCASVLLVERGEPGREASHAAAGMLAWCDPMLPHPLKRLAKASAGMNPEFAQEIEDESGMRVDLRTQGTIACFPEPPTGDAAGYVSAGDWRPLAADELARLEPRLEYSGEAAYWTPEGSVDPRALIAASVKAAKHRGVDIASGSAVTEVELEGGRAVAARTAKTRYAAGKVVNCCGAWAGQVGPLRFPTRPVKGQMLCVVAERHGLVNHVVRAPEVYVVPRSDGRIVIGSTLEDAGFDKRVDPETIQRLHQAAANLIPELGESRMLETWAGLRPGTPDALPLLGATRIENYFVAAGHYRDGILLAPVTALVMSQAVRGSIPDFDLSAFSSARF
;
A
#
# COMPACT_ATOMS: atom_id res chain seq x y z
N MET A 1 -7.27 20.81 3.59
CA MET A 1 -5.93 20.57 3.04
C MET A 1 -5.43 19.18 3.47
N ILE A 2 -4.71 18.50 2.60
CA ILE A 2 -4.12 17.18 2.89
C ILE A 2 -2.60 17.31 2.71
N ALA A 3 -1.82 16.91 3.73
CA ALA A 3 -0.37 16.84 3.67
C ALA A 3 0.06 15.43 3.26
N GLY A 4 0.79 15.29 2.14
CA GLY A 4 1.24 14.04 1.56
C GLY A 4 0.36 13.53 0.41
N ALA A 5 0.95 13.38 -0.76
CA ALA A 5 0.31 12.91 -2.00
C ALA A 5 0.71 11.46 -2.35
N GLY A 6 0.86 10.58 -1.35
CA GLY A 6 0.85 9.14 -1.55
C GLY A 6 -0.55 8.62 -1.87
N ILE A 7 -0.70 7.32 -2.12
CA ILE A 7 -1.99 6.72 -2.51
C ILE A 7 -3.11 7.06 -1.52
N VAL A 8 -2.84 7.08 -0.22
CA VAL A 8 -3.83 7.41 0.82
C VAL A 8 -4.31 8.85 0.67
N GLY A 9 -3.38 9.82 0.58
CA GLY A 9 -3.74 11.24 0.47
C GLY A 9 -4.45 11.57 -0.84
N VAL A 10 -4.01 10.99 -1.96
CA VAL A 10 -4.63 11.21 -3.28
C VAL A 10 -6.02 10.59 -3.33
N SER A 11 -6.21 9.37 -2.81
CA SER A 11 -7.52 8.71 -2.76
C SER A 11 -8.51 9.46 -1.88
N LEU A 12 -8.05 9.93 -0.70
CA LEU A 12 -8.87 10.77 0.18
C LEU A 12 -9.25 12.10 -0.49
N ALA A 13 -8.31 12.75 -1.18
CA ALA A 13 -8.57 14.00 -1.88
C ALA A 13 -9.65 13.82 -2.96
N ARG A 14 -9.53 12.75 -3.75
CA ARG A 14 -10.48 12.38 -4.79
C ARG A 14 -11.86 12.08 -4.19
N GLU A 15 -11.92 11.34 -3.07
CA GLU A 15 -13.16 11.00 -2.38
C GLU A 15 -13.86 12.26 -1.81
N LEU A 16 -13.12 13.17 -1.18
CA LEU A 16 -13.67 14.43 -0.68
C LEU A 16 -14.24 15.31 -1.81
N ARG A 17 -13.67 15.27 -3.01
CA ARG A 17 -14.19 15.99 -4.17
C ARG A 17 -15.54 15.45 -4.65
N LYS A 18 -15.87 14.18 -4.42
CA LYS A 18 -17.24 13.65 -4.67
C LYS A 18 -18.30 14.41 -3.87
N HIS A 19 -17.90 15.04 -2.76
CA HIS A 19 -18.77 15.80 -1.86
C HIS A 19 -18.57 17.31 -1.93
N CYS A 20 -18.15 17.83 -3.07
CA CYS A 20 -17.96 19.26 -3.34
C CYS A 20 -16.99 20.00 -2.40
N ALA A 21 -16.12 19.28 -1.67
CA ALA A 21 -15.11 19.90 -0.82
C ALA A 21 -14.01 20.57 -1.68
N SER A 22 -13.57 21.78 -1.31
CA SER A 22 -12.33 22.34 -1.84
C SER A 22 -11.14 21.61 -1.22
N VAL A 23 -10.26 21.03 -2.05
CA VAL A 23 -9.16 20.18 -1.60
C VAL A 23 -7.84 20.64 -2.21
N LEU A 24 -6.86 20.91 -1.34
CA LEU A 24 -5.47 21.11 -1.69
C LEU A 24 -4.64 19.96 -1.13
N LEU A 25 -3.88 19.30 -1.99
CA LEU A 25 -2.80 18.37 -1.64
C LEU A 25 -1.47 19.11 -1.61
N VAL A 26 -0.69 18.93 -0.54
CA VAL A 26 0.67 19.48 -0.46
C VAL A 26 1.66 18.32 -0.32
N GLU A 27 2.64 18.25 -1.23
CA GLU A 27 3.61 17.17 -1.32
C GLU A 27 5.03 17.71 -1.31
N ARG A 28 5.92 17.05 -0.56
CA ARG A 28 7.34 17.46 -0.45
C ARG A 28 8.12 17.29 -1.75
N GLY A 29 7.78 16.27 -2.52
CA GLY A 29 8.46 15.92 -3.77
C GLY A 29 7.47 15.77 -4.93
N GLU A 30 7.67 14.76 -5.75
CA GLU A 30 6.74 14.35 -6.79
C GLU A 30 5.63 13.47 -6.17
N PRO A 31 4.34 13.72 -6.48
CA PRO A 31 3.24 12.91 -5.98
C PRO A 31 3.43 11.41 -6.24
N GLY A 32 3.20 10.61 -5.19
CA GLY A 32 3.23 9.15 -5.27
C GLY A 32 4.60 8.48 -5.21
N ARG A 33 5.71 9.20 -5.24
CA ARG A 33 7.08 8.65 -5.43
C ARG A 33 7.71 7.97 -4.21
N GLU A 34 7.02 7.90 -3.08
CA GLU A 34 7.53 7.22 -1.88
C GLU A 34 7.00 5.77 -1.77
N ALA A 35 6.49 5.36 -0.62
CA ALA A 35 6.02 3.99 -0.36
C ALA A 35 5.01 3.48 -1.41
N SER A 36 4.17 4.36 -1.94
CA SER A 36 3.17 3.99 -2.95
C SER A 36 3.78 3.54 -4.27
N HIS A 37 4.87 4.21 -4.71
CA HIS A 37 5.60 3.83 -5.92
C HIS A 37 6.46 2.57 -5.72
N ALA A 38 7.00 2.42 -4.50
CA ALA A 38 7.90 1.32 -4.18
C ALA A 38 7.19 0.00 -3.86
N ALA A 39 5.88 0.00 -3.67
CA ALA A 39 5.12 -1.19 -3.30
C ALA A 39 5.11 -2.27 -4.40
N ALA A 40 4.97 -3.53 -3.99
CA ALA A 40 4.71 -4.64 -4.91
C ALA A 40 3.26 -4.69 -5.42
N GLY A 41 2.32 -4.08 -4.69
CA GLY A 41 0.93 -3.98 -5.08
C GLY A 41 0.08 -5.22 -4.83
N MET A 42 0.50 -6.13 -3.98
CA MET A 42 -0.34 -7.25 -3.53
C MET A 42 -1.53 -6.73 -2.71
N LEU A 43 -2.71 -7.30 -2.95
CA LEU A 43 -3.95 -6.98 -2.24
C LEU A 43 -4.26 -8.10 -1.23
N ALA A 44 -3.33 -8.31 -0.30
CA ALA A 44 -3.23 -9.47 0.59
C ALA A 44 -4.15 -9.34 1.82
N TRP A 45 -5.46 -9.36 1.62
CA TRP A 45 -6.46 -9.17 2.67
C TRP A 45 -6.63 -10.38 3.60
N CYS A 46 -6.22 -11.57 3.20
CA CYS A 46 -6.20 -12.78 4.01
C CYS A 46 -4.77 -13.23 4.37
N ASP A 47 -3.81 -12.31 4.46
CA ASP A 47 -2.48 -12.59 4.97
C ASP A 47 -2.56 -12.93 6.48
N PRO A 48 -2.01 -14.07 6.94
CA PRO A 48 -1.98 -14.44 8.36
C PRO A 48 -1.26 -13.43 9.26
N MET A 49 -0.32 -12.67 8.68
CA MET A 49 0.41 -11.62 9.39
C MET A 49 -0.37 -10.32 9.54
N LEU A 50 -1.59 -10.25 8.99
CA LEU A 50 -2.44 -9.06 9.11
C LEU A 50 -2.97 -8.95 10.55
N PRO A 51 -2.74 -7.82 11.26
CA PRO A 51 -3.23 -7.64 12.62
C PRO A 51 -4.75 -7.85 12.72
N HIS A 52 -5.21 -8.55 13.73
CA HIS A 52 -6.61 -8.92 13.88
C HIS A 52 -7.60 -7.74 13.74
N PRO A 53 -7.38 -6.55 14.36
CA PRO A 53 -8.29 -5.42 14.18
C PRO A 53 -8.41 -4.94 12.73
N LEU A 54 -7.38 -5.20 11.90
CA LEU A 54 -7.32 -4.74 10.52
C LEU A 54 -8.07 -5.67 9.54
N LYS A 55 -8.29 -6.94 9.90
CA LYS A 55 -8.83 -7.97 8.99
C LYS A 55 -10.17 -7.58 8.35
N ARG A 56 -11.11 -7.03 9.16
CA ARG A 56 -12.42 -6.61 8.66
C ARG A 56 -12.30 -5.46 7.65
N LEU A 57 -11.45 -4.48 7.95
CA LEU A 57 -11.22 -3.32 7.09
C LEU A 57 -10.50 -3.74 5.79
N ALA A 58 -9.53 -4.65 5.88
CA ALA A 58 -8.78 -5.19 4.75
C ALA A 58 -9.69 -5.99 3.78
N LYS A 59 -10.56 -6.87 4.33
CA LYS A 59 -11.52 -7.64 3.52
C LYS A 59 -12.52 -6.73 2.81
N ALA A 60 -13.04 -5.71 3.50
CA ALA A 60 -13.92 -4.73 2.88
C ALA A 60 -13.21 -3.95 1.77
N SER A 61 -11.98 -3.50 2.03
CA SER A 61 -11.18 -2.78 1.06
C SER A 61 -10.85 -3.61 -0.19
N ALA A 62 -10.56 -4.90 0.00
CA ALA A 62 -10.35 -5.83 -1.11
C ALA A 62 -11.56 -5.91 -2.03
N GLY A 63 -12.76 -5.97 -1.45
CA GLY A 63 -14.02 -5.93 -2.20
C GLY A 63 -14.27 -4.62 -2.95
N MET A 64 -13.73 -3.49 -2.47
CA MET A 64 -13.85 -2.18 -3.11
C MET A 64 -12.83 -1.96 -4.25
N ASN A 65 -11.71 -2.69 -4.26
CA ASN A 65 -10.61 -2.43 -5.19
C ASN A 65 -11.01 -2.51 -6.68
N PRO A 66 -11.88 -3.45 -7.14
CA PRO A 66 -12.28 -3.49 -8.56
C PRO A 66 -13.00 -2.21 -9.01
N GLU A 67 -13.99 -1.75 -8.26
CA GLU A 67 -14.72 -0.51 -8.55
C GLU A 67 -13.82 0.72 -8.43
N PHE A 68 -12.98 0.76 -7.39
CA PHE A 68 -12.01 1.83 -7.19
C PHE A 68 -11.01 1.95 -8.36
N ALA A 69 -10.51 0.83 -8.87
CA ALA A 69 -9.63 0.80 -10.03
C ALA A 69 -10.35 1.27 -11.29
N GLN A 70 -11.58 0.78 -11.53
CA GLN A 70 -12.40 1.16 -12.69
C GLN A 70 -12.71 2.66 -12.70
N GLU A 71 -13.15 3.23 -11.56
CA GLU A 71 -13.39 4.67 -11.46
C GLU A 71 -12.12 5.50 -11.77
N ILE A 72 -10.95 5.04 -11.30
CA ILE A 72 -9.68 5.72 -11.59
C ILE A 72 -9.33 5.62 -13.07
N GLU A 73 -9.53 4.46 -13.71
CA GLU A 73 -9.31 4.30 -15.15
C GLU A 73 -10.24 5.23 -15.96
N ASP A 74 -11.51 5.26 -15.63
CA ASP A 74 -12.53 6.10 -16.32
C ASP A 74 -12.19 7.60 -16.20
N GLU A 75 -11.82 8.06 -15.02
CA GLU A 75 -11.50 9.47 -14.77
C GLU A 75 -10.14 9.90 -15.32
N SER A 76 -9.18 9.01 -15.34
CA SER A 76 -7.82 9.31 -15.78
C SER A 76 -7.58 9.01 -17.26
N GLY A 77 -8.33 8.06 -17.83
CA GLY A 77 -8.04 7.46 -19.13
C GLY A 77 -6.75 6.63 -19.14
N MET A 78 -6.31 6.14 -17.96
CA MET A 78 -5.09 5.34 -17.82
C MET A 78 -5.42 3.96 -17.24
N ARG A 79 -4.78 2.89 -17.75
CA ARG A 79 -4.91 1.54 -17.21
C ARG A 79 -4.11 1.39 -15.91
N VAL A 80 -4.64 0.64 -14.95
CA VAL A 80 -3.99 0.42 -13.63
C VAL A 80 -3.47 -1.00 -13.41
N ASP A 81 -3.67 -1.91 -14.34
CA ASP A 81 -3.23 -3.32 -14.29
C ASP A 81 -3.68 -4.03 -12.99
N LEU A 82 -4.98 -4.03 -12.72
CA LEU A 82 -5.56 -4.82 -11.64
C LEU A 82 -5.70 -6.28 -12.09
N ARG A 83 -5.12 -7.21 -11.32
CA ARG A 83 -5.10 -8.65 -11.58
C ARG A 83 -5.81 -9.39 -10.45
N THR A 84 -6.75 -10.26 -10.80
CA THR A 84 -7.63 -10.99 -9.87
C THR A 84 -7.51 -12.52 -9.97
N GLN A 85 -6.43 -13.02 -10.56
CA GLN A 85 -6.21 -14.46 -10.78
C GLN A 85 -6.00 -15.25 -9.48
N GLY A 86 -5.74 -14.57 -8.39
CA GLY A 86 -5.39 -15.17 -7.11
C GLY A 86 -3.90 -15.16 -6.83
N THR A 87 -3.54 -15.66 -5.67
CA THR A 87 -2.17 -15.78 -5.20
C THR A 87 -1.89 -17.24 -4.83
N ILE A 88 -0.72 -17.75 -5.18
CA ILE A 88 -0.21 -19.04 -4.69
C ILE A 88 0.65 -18.77 -3.46
N ALA A 89 0.21 -19.26 -2.30
CA ALA A 89 0.96 -19.16 -1.04
C ALA A 89 1.65 -20.50 -0.75
N CYS A 90 2.97 -20.49 -0.64
CA CYS A 90 3.82 -21.65 -0.44
C CYS A 90 4.35 -21.68 1.01
N PHE A 91 4.24 -22.82 1.68
CA PHE A 91 4.68 -23.01 3.05
C PHE A 91 5.54 -24.29 3.19
N PRO A 92 6.68 -24.24 3.89
CA PRO A 92 7.52 -25.43 4.11
C PRO A 92 6.76 -26.53 4.85
N GLU A 93 5.82 -26.16 5.72
CA GLU A 93 4.93 -27.05 6.50
C GLU A 93 3.48 -26.51 6.44
N PRO A 94 2.46 -27.36 6.69
CA PRO A 94 1.08 -26.89 6.76
C PRO A 94 0.91 -25.75 7.79
N PRO A 95 0.17 -24.70 7.45
CA PRO A 95 0.04 -23.52 8.30
C PRO A 95 -0.73 -23.83 9.59
N THR A 96 -0.33 -23.16 10.67
CA THR A 96 -0.98 -23.18 11.99
C THR A 96 -1.54 -21.81 12.36
N GLY A 97 -2.23 -21.70 13.49
CA GLY A 97 -2.76 -20.43 13.99
C GLY A 97 -3.73 -19.74 13.00
N ASP A 98 -3.55 -18.46 12.78
CA ASP A 98 -4.42 -17.65 11.89
C ASP A 98 -4.47 -18.16 10.46
N ALA A 99 -3.36 -18.69 9.94
CA ALA A 99 -3.30 -19.25 8.59
C ALA A 99 -4.18 -20.50 8.46
N ALA A 100 -4.18 -21.40 9.46
CA ALA A 100 -5.10 -22.54 9.50
C ALA A 100 -6.56 -22.07 9.58
N GLY A 101 -6.84 -20.93 10.22
CA GLY A 101 -8.14 -20.31 10.26
C GLY A 101 -8.67 -19.93 8.87
N TYR A 102 -7.84 -19.38 7.99
CA TYR A 102 -8.23 -19.08 6.61
C TYR A 102 -8.51 -20.33 5.79
N VAL A 103 -7.76 -21.41 5.99
CA VAL A 103 -8.04 -22.71 5.36
C VAL A 103 -9.40 -23.25 5.84
N SER A 104 -9.64 -23.23 7.14
CA SER A 104 -10.92 -23.71 7.73
C SER A 104 -12.13 -22.87 7.29
N ALA A 105 -11.94 -21.57 7.08
CA ALA A 105 -12.99 -20.66 6.58
C ALA A 105 -13.23 -20.79 5.05
N GLY A 106 -12.38 -21.55 4.33
CA GLY A 106 -12.47 -21.69 2.88
C GLY A 106 -11.92 -20.49 2.08
N ASP A 107 -11.33 -19.51 2.76
CA ASP A 107 -10.65 -18.39 2.09
C ASP A 107 -9.34 -18.86 1.44
N TRP A 108 -8.70 -19.90 1.97
CA TRP A 108 -7.51 -20.55 1.41
C TRP A 108 -7.85 -21.97 0.97
N ARG A 109 -7.57 -22.29 -0.29
CA ARG A 109 -7.82 -23.60 -0.87
C ARG A 109 -6.50 -24.35 -1.06
N PRO A 110 -6.31 -25.54 -0.41
CA PRO A 110 -5.12 -26.34 -0.61
C PRO A 110 -5.01 -26.79 -2.08
N LEU A 111 -3.80 -26.83 -2.58
CA LEU A 111 -3.47 -27.25 -3.94
C LEU A 111 -2.75 -28.60 -3.92
N ALA A 112 -3.28 -29.57 -4.68
CA ALA A 112 -2.54 -30.79 -4.99
C ALA A 112 -1.39 -30.49 -5.97
N ALA A 113 -0.36 -31.32 -5.97
CA ALA A 113 0.83 -31.11 -6.79
C ALA A 113 0.51 -30.99 -8.30
N ASP A 114 -0.41 -31.80 -8.81
CA ASP A 114 -0.84 -31.77 -10.22
C ASP A 114 -1.64 -30.49 -10.55
N GLU A 115 -2.38 -29.96 -9.59
CA GLU A 115 -3.11 -28.70 -9.74
C GLU A 115 -2.16 -27.51 -9.70
N LEU A 116 -1.20 -27.50 -8.75
CA LEU A 116 -0.15 -26.50 -8.68
C LEU A 116 0.64 -26.42 -9.99
N ALA A 117 1.05 -27.56 -10.53
CA ALA A 117 1.76 -27.64 -11.80
C ALA A 117 0.93 -27.16 -13.01
N ARG A 118 -0.40 -27.25 -12.96
CA ARG A 118 -1.28 -26.66 -13.98
C ARG A 118 -1.42 -25.16 -13.86
N LEU A 119 -1.49 -24.63 -12.64
CA LEU A 119 -1.65 -23.19 -12.38
C LEU A 119 -0.34 -22.44 -12.65
N GLU A 120 0.78 -22.98 -12.17
CA GLU A 120 2.13 -22.43 -12.30
C GLU A 120 3.11 -23.50 -12.81
N PRO A 121 3.15 -23.77 -14.13
CA PRO A 121 3.96 -24.86 -14.69
C PRO A 121 5.47 -24.70 -14.52
N ARG A 122 5.93 -23.51 -14.14
CA ARG A 122 7.35 -23.17 -13.96
C ARG A 122 7.76 -23.06 -12.49
N LEU A 123 6.80 -23.24 -11.57
CA LEU A 123 7.08 -23.17 -10.14
C LEU A 123 7.66 -24.51 -9.70
N GLU A 124 8.92 -24.49 -9.29
CA GLU A 124 9.61 -25.61 -8.68
C GLU A 124 9.53 -25.47 -7.15
N TYR A 125 8.47 -26.01 -6.57
CA TYR A 125 8.25 -25.94 -5.14
C TYR A 125 8.22 -27.34 -4.52
N SER A 126 9.16 -27.60 -3.59
CA SER A 126 9.34 -28.89 -2.91
C SER A 126 8.83 -28.88 -1.46
N GLY A 127 8.17 -27.81 -1.00
CA GLY A 127 7.58 -27.75 0.34
C GLY A 127 6.30 -28.58 0.47
N GLU A 128 5.84 -28.76 1.72
CA GLU A 128 4.73 -29.67 2.02
C GLU A 128 3.34 -29.08 1.69
N ALA A 129 3.20 -27.75 1.60
CA ALA A 129 1.90 -27.14 1.46
C ALA A 129 1.89 -25.93 0.51
N ALA A 130 0.97 -25.95 -0.43
CA ALA A 130 0.65 -24.82 -1.29
C ALA A 130 -0.86 -24.54 -1.25
N TYR A 131 -1.23 -23.25 -1.26
CA TYR A 131 -2.62 -22.82 -1.22
C TYR A 131 -2.87 -21.77 -2.30
N TRP A 132 -4.02 -21.87 -2.94
CA TRP A 132 -4.57 -20.77 -3.72
C TRP A 132 -5.38 -19.86 -2.79
N THR A 133 -5.19 -18.54 -2.91
CA THR A 133 -5.92 -17.53 -2.15
C THR A 133 -6.59 -16.53 -3.10
N PRO A 134 -7.78 -15.99 -2.77
CA PRO A 134 -8.51 -15.04 -3.63
C PRO A 134 -7.93 -13.61 -3.54
N GLU A 135 -6.63 -13.48 -3.41
CA GLU A 135 -5.94 -12.20 -3.31
C GLU A 135 -5.45 -11.75 -4.68
N GLY A 136 -5.75 -10.51 -5.04
CA GLY A 136 -5.28 -9.92 -6.28
C GLY A 136 -3.97 -9.16 -6.14
N SER A 137 -3.58 -8.52 -7.23
CA SER A 137 -2.51 -7.52 -7.26
C SER A 137 -2.83 -6.40 -8.23
N VAL A 138 -2.22 -5.24 -8.05
CA VAL A 138 -2.32 -4.10 -8.95
C VAL A 138 -0.92 -3.53 -9.20
N ASP A 139 -0.67 -2.95 -10.38
CA ASP A 139 0.57 -2.16 -10.56
C ASP A 139 0.45 -0.84 -9.76
N PRO A 140 1.17 -0.69 -8.64
CA PRO A 140 1.02 0.49 -7.78
C PRO A 140 1.53 1.77 -8.44
N ARG A 141 2.46 1.66 -9.39
CA ARG A 141 2.98 2.81 -10.14
C ARG A 141 1.94 3.33 -11.13
N ALA A 142 1.30 2.42 -11.85
CA ALA A 142 0.19 2.77 -12.73
C ALA A 142 -1.00 3.31 -11.92
N LEU A 143 -1.36 2.65 -10.81
CA LEU A 143 -2.44 3.07 -9.93
C LEU A 143 -2.23 4.48 -9.40
N ILE A 144 -1.04 4.82 -8.85
CA ILE A 144 -0.81 6.14 -8.28
C ILE A 144 -0.75 7.23 -9.35
N ALA A 145 -0.15 6.95 -10.51
CA ALA A 145 -0.12 7.89 -11.62
C ALA A 145 -1.53 8.20 -12.14
N ALA A 146 -2.35 7.18 -12.33
CA ALA A 146 -3.75 7.30 -12.72
C ALA A 146 -4.57 8.04 -11.64
N SER A 147 -4.37 7.69 -10.35
CA SER A 147 -5.05 8.35 -9.22
C SER A 147 -4.75 9.85 -9.13
N VAL A 148 -3.49 10.26 -9.35
CA VAL A 148 -3.09 11.67 -9.37
C VAL A 148 -3.78 12.40 -10.52
N LYS A 149 -3.84 11.80 -11.71
CA LYS A 149 -4.53 12.37 -12.86
C LYS A 149 -6.04 12.47 -12.63
N ALA A 150 -6.66 11.42 -12.07
CA ALA A 150 -8.08 11.41 -11.70
C ALA A 150 -8.40 12.47 -10.64
N ALA A 151 -7.54 12.65 -9.63
CA ALA A 151 -7.71 13.70 -8.62
C ALA A 151 -7.68 15.11 -9.25
N LYS A 152 -6.74 15.37 -10.15
CA LYS A 152 -6.69 16.63 -10.92
C LYS A 152 -7.93 16.83 -11.78
N HIS A 153 -8.40 15.80 -12.46
CA HIS A 153 -9.63 15.83 -13.25
C HIS A 153 -10.85 16.22 -12.40
N ARG A 154 -10.91 15.76 -11.14
CA ARG A 154 -11.94 16.15 -10.16
C ARG A 154 -11.72 17.55 -9.55
N GLY A 155 -10.69 18.28 -9.95
CA GLY A 155 -10.39 19.63 -9.46
C GLY A 155 -9.71 19.64 -8.08
N VAL A 156 -8.87 18.64 -7.79
CA VAL A 156 -7.94 18.71 -6.66
C VAL A 156 -6.74 19.57 -7.05
N ASP A 157 -6.45 20.60 -6.26
CA ASP A 157 -5.22 21.36 -6.40
C ASP A 157 -4.05 20.59 -5.78
N ILE A 158 -2.91 20.56 -6.47
CA ILE A 158 -1.70 19.86 -5.99
C ILE A 158 -0.52 20.82 -5.98
N ALA A 159 0.00 21.12 -4.80
CA ALA A 159 1.23 21.87 -4.59
C ALA A 159 2.35 20.88 -4.22
N SER A 160 3.38 20.79 -5.05
CA SER A 160 4.52 19.88 -4.86
C SER A 160 5.85 20.62 -4.69
N GLY A 161 6.88 19.91 -4.23
CA GLY A 161 8.23 20.46 -4.03
C GLY A 161 8.42 21.20 -2.70
N SER A 162 7.52 21.00 -1.72
CA SER A 162 7.65 21.63 -0.41
C SER A 162 6.99 20.79 0.69
N ALA A 163 7.78 20.35 1.68
CA ALA A 163 7.28 19.56 2.80
C ALA A 163 6.42 20.41 3.73
N VAL A 164 5.28 19.88 4.14
CA VAL A 164 4.54 20.40 5.32
C VAL A 164 5.34 20.02 6.56
N THR A 165 5.70 21.03 7.36
CA THR A 165 6.49 20.85 8.59
C THR A 165 5.67 21.07 9.86
N GLU A 166 4.59 21.85 9.76
CA GLU A 166 3.80 22.26 10.91
C GLU A 166 2.33 22.46 10.53
N VAL A 167 1.45 22.17 11.48
CA VAL A 167 0.03 22.58 11.47
C VAL A 167 -0.13 23.69 12.49
N GLU A 168 -0.56 24.87 12.03
CA GLU A 168 -0.78 26.05 12.86
C GLU A 168 -2.11 25.95 13.60
N LEU A 169 -2.09 26.40 14.85
CA LEU A 169 -3.25 26.38 15.73
C LEU A 169 -3.65 27.79 16.16
N GLU A 170 -4.97 28.03 16.20
CA GLU A 170 -5.58 29.18 16.82
C GLU A 170 -6.72 28.71 17.74
N GLY A 171 -6.69 29.08 19.00
CA GLY A 171 -7.68 28.66 19.98
C GLY A 171 -7.81 27.14 20.15
N GLY A 172 -6.71 26.37 19.94
CA GLY A 172 -6.68 24.91 20.04
C GLY A 172 -7.17 24.18 18.77
N ARG A 173 -7.42 24.89 17.69
CA ARG A 173 -7.95 24.37 16.40
C ARG A 173 -6.91 24.52 15.31
N ALA A 174 -6.81 23.55 14.41
CA ALA A 174 -6.02 23.68 13.19
C ALA A 174 -6.66 24.70 12.24
N VAL A 175 -5.85 25.69 11.79
CA VAL A 175 -6.30 26.77 10.90
C VAL A 175 -5.46 26.89 9.64
N ALA A 176 -4.25 26.34 9.64
CA ALA A 176 -3.36 26.35 8.49
C ALA A 176 -2.34 25.22 8.57
N ALA A 177 -1.65 24.99 7.47
CA ALA A 177 -0.40 24.23 7.47
C ALA A 177 0.72 25.04 6.83
N ARG A 178 1.93 24.83 7.31
CA ARG A 178 3.11 25.57 6.89
C ARG A 178 4.13 24.65 6.22
N THR A 179 4.72 25.16 5.16
CA THR A 179 5.96 24.66 4.56
C THR A 179 7.07 25.69 4.78
N ALA A 180 8.30 25.36 4.39
CA ALA A 180 9.39 26.35 4.43
C ALA A 180 9.13 27.59 3.55
N LYS A 181 8.22 27.49 2.57
CA LYS A 181 7.99 28.55 1.57
C LYS A 181 6.63 29.22 1.72
N THR A 182 5.61 28.50 2.17
CA THR A 182 4.20 28.96 2.03
C THR A 182 3.40 28.52 3.22
N ARG A 183 2.48 29.39 3.64
CA ARG A 183 1.41 29.12 4.59
C ARG A 183 0.12 28.85 3.80
N TYR A 184 -0.51 27.73 4.05
CA TYR A 184 -1.79 27.35 3.44
C TYR A 184 -2.90 27.39 4.50
N ALA A 185 -3.76 28.39 4.45
CA ALA A 185 -4.94 28.43 5.31
C ALA A 185 -5.90 27.28 4.96
N ALA A 186 -6.45 26.64 5.97
CA ALA A 186 -7.33 25.48 5.79
C ALA A 186 -8.31 25.34 6.96
N GLY A 187 -9.59 25.13 6.67
CA GLY A 187 -10.59 24.82 7.70
C GLY A 187 -10.36 23.44 8.36
N LYS A 188 -9.73 22.52 7.63
CA LYS A 188 -9.34 21.20 8.17
C LYS A 188 -8.02 20.74 7.55
N VAL A 189 -7.19 20.06 8.34
CA VAL A 189 -5.89 19.52 7.90
C VAL A 189 -5.87 18.02 8.14
N VAL A 190 -5.44 17.25 7.14
CA VAL A 190 -5.24 15.79 7.25
C VAL A 190 -3.78 15.46 7.00
N ASN A 191 -3.14 14.78 7.95
CA ASN A 191 -1.77 14.31 7.83
C ASN A 191 -1.74 12.92 7.19
N CYS A 192 -1.34 12.86 5.91
CA CYS A 192 -1.14 11.65 5.11
C CYS A 192 0.35 11.45 4.76
N CYS A 193 1.28 11.94 5.58
CA CYS A 193 2.71 11.98 5.28
C CYS A 193 3.44 10.63 5.48
N GLY A 194 2.72 9.52 5.58
CA GLY A 194 3.28 8.18 5.65
C GLY A 194 4.34 8.03 6.76
N ALA A 195 5.55 7.60 6.43
CA ALA A 195 6.65 7.43 7.38
C ALA A 195 7.10 8.76 8.05
N TRP A 196 6.79 9.89 7.44
CA TRP A 196 7.11 11.24 7.96
C TRP A 196 5.98 11.88 8.76
N ALA A 197 4.86 11.18 8.98
CA ALA A 197 3.71 11.77 9.66
C ALA A 197 4.06 12.27 11.08
N GLY A 198 4.97 11.59 11.79
CA GLY A 198 5.46 12.01 13.09
C GLY A 198 6.39 13.22 13.09
N GLN A 199 6.82 13.70 11.92
CA GLN A 199 7.68 14.88 11.77
C GLN A 199 6.87 16.17 11.53
N VAL A 200 5.56 16.05 11.29
CA VAL A 200 4.67 17.21 11.10
C VAL A 200 4.11 17.64 12.45
N GLY A 201 4.61 18.77 12.97
CA GLY A 201 4.10 19.34 14.23
C GLY A 201 2.62 19.75 14.15
N PRO A 202 1.92 19.98 15.26
CA PRO A 202 2.41 19.93 16.64
C PRO A 202 2.34 18.54 17.30
N LEU A 203 1.62 17.56 16.70
CA LEU A 203 1.52 16.21 17.24
C LEU A 203 2.68 15.32 16.75
N ARG A 204 3.15 14.44 17.63
CA ARG A 204 4.14 13.42 17.28
C ARG A 204 3.44 12.08 17.15
N PHE A 205 3.27 11.61 15.91
CA PHE A 205 2.77 10.28 15.65
C PHE A 205 3.93 9.27 15.64
N PRO A 206 3.79 8.07 16.23
CA PRO A 206 4.89 7.10 16.31
C PRO A 206 5.09 6.34 14.99
N THR A 207 5.04 7.06 13.86
CA THR A 207 5.36 6.49 12.56
C THR A 207 6.86 6.42 12.35
N ARG A 208 7.33 5.29 11.81
CA ARG A 208 8.73 5.06 11.48
C ARG A 208 8.87 4.45 10.09
N PRO A 209 9.99 4.72 9.39
CA PRO A 209 10.28 4.03 8.15
C PRO A 209 10.71 2.59 8.40
N VAL A 210 10.16 1.65 7.63
CA VAL A 210 10.63 0.27 7.57
C VAL A 210 11.04 0.00 6.13
N LYS A 211 12.35 -0.12 5.89
CA LYS A 211 12.91 -0.27 4.55
C LYS A 211 12.62 -1.65 3.98
N GLY A 212 12.36 -1.70 2.68
CA GLY A 212 12.28 -2.92 1.90
C GLY A 212 12.93 -2.73 0.55
N GLN A 213 13.87 -3.62 0.22
CA GLN A 213 14.54 -3.65 -1.08
C GLN A 213 13.84 -4.62 -2.01
N MET A 214 13.82 -4.29 -3.28
CA MET A 214 13.09 -5.02 -4.33
C MET A 214 13.82 -4.88 -5.65
N LEU A 215 13.51 -5.79 -6.57
CA LEU A 215 13.96 -5.73 -7.95
C LEU A 215 12.81 -6.02 -8.91
N CYS A 216 13.01 -5.62 -10.15
CA CYS A 216 12.13 -5.95 -11.27
C CYS A 216 12.96 -6.60 -12.37
N VAL A 217 12.44 -7.71 -12.89
CA VAL A 217 13.01 -8.39 -14.06
C VAL A 217 11.98 -8.42 -15.19
N VAL A 218 12.45 -8.68 -16.39
CA VAL A 218 11.62 -9.07 -17.54
C VAL A 218 12.12 -10.40 -18.06
N ALA A 219 11.19 -11.36 -18.17
CA ALA A 219 11.49 -12.64 -18.76
C ALA A 219 11.41 -12.56 -20.29
N GLU A 220 12.21 -13.37 -21.00
CA GLU A 220 12.13 -13.46 -22.46
C GLU A 220 10.75 -13.95 -22.94
N ARG A 221 10.12 -14.79 -22.12
CA ARG A 221 8.80 -15.36 -22.40
C ARG A 221 7.71 -14.64 -21.63
N HIS A 222 6.71 -14.11 -22.34
CA HIS A 222 5.49 -13.61 -21.71
C HIS A 222 4.71 -14.74 -21.01
N GLY A 223 4.14 -14.43 -19.83
CA GLY A 223 3.36 -15.40 -19.06
C GLY A 223 4.22 -16.46 -18.37
N LEU A 224 5.47 -16.16 -18.05
CA LEU A 224 6.34 -17.03 -17.26
C LEU A 224 5.73 -17.33 -15.90
N VAL A 225 5.10 -16.34 -15.28
CA VAL A 225 4.40 -16.42 -13.99
C VAL A 225 2.98 -15.89 -14.16
N ASN A 226 1.98 -16.67 -13.76
CA ASN A 226 0.57 -16.34 -13.95
C ASN A 226 -0.05 -15.70 -12.71
N HIS A 227 0.30 -16.18 -11.52
CA HIS A 227 -0.22 -15.72 -10.24
C HIS A 227 0.87 -14.98 -9.44
N VAL A 228 0.48 -14.22 -8.45
CA VAL A 228 1.42 -13.86 -7.39
C VAL A 228 1.86 -15.14 -6.69
N VAL A 229 3.16 -15.33 -6.52
CA VAL A 229 3.71 -16.44 -5.73
C VAL A 229 4.31 -15.85 -4.45
N ARG A 230 3.85 -16.32 -3.30
CA ARG A 230 4.42 -15.97 -1.99
C ARG A 230 5.08 -17.20 -1.38
N ALA A 231 6.35 -17.08 -1.02
CA ALA A 231 7.11 -18.07 -0.30
C ALA A 231 7.76 -17.40 0.94
N PRO A 232 8.30 -18.15 1.91
CA PRO A 232 8.83 -17.59 3.14
C PRO A 232 9.90 -16.50 2.95
N GLU A 233 10.77 -16.65 1.95
CA GLU A 233 11.91 -15.75 1.73
C GLU A 233 11.64 -14.66 0.68
N VAL A 234 10.67 -14.89 -0.21
CA VAL A 234 10.47 -14.04 -1.38
C VAL A 234 9.03 -14.10 -1.88
N TYR A 235 8.57 -13.04 -2.48
CA TYR A 235 7.37 -13.05 -3.33
C TYR A 235 7.73 -12.63 -4.77
N VAL A 236 6.98 -13.18 -5.71
CA VAL A 236 7.10 -12.92 -7.15
C VAL A 236 5.75 -12.39 -7.64
N VAL A 237 5.73 -11.18 -8.20
CA VAL A 237 4.48 -10.50 -8.59
C VAL A 237 4.52 -10.15 -10.07
N PRO A 238 3.81 -10.91 -10.93
CA PRO A 238 3.76 -10.66 -12.36
C PRO A 238 2.93 -9.42 -12.70
N ARG A 239 3.28 -8.77 -13.82
CA ARG A 239 2.55 -7.67 -14.45
C ARG A 239 2.06 -8.09 -15.83
N SER A 240 0.99 -7.46 -16.32
CA SER A 240 0.44 -7.79 -17.63
C SER A 240 1.34 -7.39 -18.80
N ASP A 241 2.33 -6.51 -18.57
CA ASP A 241 3.32 -6.10 -19.56
C ASP A 241 4.59 -6.97 -19.60
N GLY A 242 4.61 -8.07 -18.84
CA GLY A 242 5.73 -9.02 -18.78
C GLY A 242 6.80 -8.67 -17.73
N ARG A 243 6.68 -7.53 -17.03
CA ARG A 243 7.51 -7.26 -15.85
C ARG A 243 7.15 -8.19 -14.71
N ILE A 244 8.15 -8.56 -13.93
CA ILE A 244 7.99 -9.37 -12.72
C ILE A 244 8.71 -8.66 -11.57
N VAL A 245 7.98 -8.31 -10.53
CA VAL A 245 8.52 -7.68 -9.31
C VAL A 245 8.85 -8.77 -8.30
N ILE A 246 10.05 -8.72 -7.75
CA ILE A 246 10.58 -9.66 -6.77
C ILE A 246 10.93 -8.89 -5.49
N GLY A 247 10.52 -9.40 -4.35
CA GLY A 247 10.77 -8.78 -3.05
C GLY A 247 10.41 -9.68 -1.88
N SER A 248 10.60 -9.22 -0.65
CA SER A 248 11.31 -8.01 -0.27
C SER A 248 11.98 -8.19 1.06
N THR A 249 12.93 -7.33 1.34
CA THR A 249 13.52 -7.27 2.68
C THR A 249 12.61 -6.53 3.68
N LEU A 250 12.96 -6.68 4.95
CA LEU A 250 12.39 -5.95 6.07
C LEU A 250 13.55 -5.46 6.95
N GLU A 251 13.85 -4.15 6.89
CA GLU A 251 15.04 -3.58 7.51
C GLU A 251 14.70 -2.35 8.35
N ASP A 252 15.34 -2.23 9.51
CA ASP A 252 15.36 -1.01 10.30
C ASP A 252 16.61 -0.19 9.93
N ALA A 253 16.48 0.64 8.91
CA ALA A 253 17.56 1.45 8.34
C ALA A 253 17.24 2.96 8.39
N GLY A 254 16.28 3.37 9.24
CA GLY A 254 15.80 4.74 9.24
C GLY A 254 15.33 5.18 7.85
N PHE A 255 15.67 6.39 7.45
CA PHE A 255 15.29 6.96 6.14
C PHE A 255 16.29 6.64 5.01
N ASP A 256 17.22 5.70 5.21
CA ASP A 256 18.17 5.28 4.18
C ASP A 256 17.49 4.40 3.11
N LYS A 257 17.50 4.87 1.85
CA LYS A 257 16.97 4.16 0.69
C LYS A 257 18.04 3.59 -0.23
N ARG A 258 19.30 3.55 0.20
CA ARG A 258 20.36 2.92 -0.61
C ARG A 258 20.06 1.44 -0.80
N VAL A 259 20.27 0.97 -2.02
CA VAL A 259 20.11 -0.44 -2.37
C VAL A 259 21.46 -1.15 -2.15
N ASP A 260 21.39 -2.32 -1.50
CA ASP A 260 22.53 -3.18 -1.28
C ASP A 260 22.58 -4.29 -2.35
N PRO A 261 23.63 -4.34 -3.18
CA PRO A 261 23.73 -5.32 -4.27
C PRO A 261 23.70 -6.78 -3.81
N GLU A 262 24.30 -7.11 -2.66
CA GLU A 262 24.29 -8.49 -2.14
C GLU A 262 22.87 -8.91 -1.72
N THR A 263 22.12 -8.01 -1.15
CA THR A 263 20.70 -8.23 -0.79
C THR A 263 19.85 -8.44 -2.03
N ILE A 264 20.06 -7.66 -3.08
CA ILE A 264 19.37 -7.83 -4.37
C ILE A 264 19.70 -9.19 -5.00
N GLN A 265 20.97 -9.58 -4.97
CA GLN A 265 21.39 -10.89 -5.48
C GLN A 265 20.73 -12.05 -4.71
N ARG A 266 20.63 -11.96 -3.37
CA ARG A 266 19.92 -12.96 -2.55
C ARG A 266 18.44 -13.06 -2.90
N LEU A 267 17.75 -11.92 -3.06
CA LEU A 267 16.33 -11.91 -3.47
C LEU A 267 16.13 -12.52 -4.87
N HIS A 268 17.03 -12.18 -5.81
CA HIS A 268 16.99 -12.74 -7.15
C HIS A 268 17.21 -14.25 -7.14
N GLN A 269 18.21 -14.74 -6.38
CA GLN A 269 18.48 -16.16 -6.23
C GLN A 269 17.32 -16.90 -5.56
N ALA A 270 16.69 -16.32 -4.52
CA ALA A 270 15.51 -16.90 -3.87
C ALA A 270 14.34 -17.06 -4.85
N ALA A 271 14.13 -16.09 -5.75
CA ALA A 271 13.13 -16.20 -6.81
C ALA A 271 13.50 -17.25 -7.86
N ALA A 272 14.78 -17.34 -8.25
CA ALA A 272 15.29 -18.35 -9.18
C ALA A 272 15.20 -19.78 -8.61
N ASN A 273 15.31 -19.94 -7.29
CA ASN A 273 15.09 -21.23 -6.63
C ASN A 273 13.62 -21.69 -6.70
N LEU A 274 12.68 -20.76 -6.86
CA LEU A 274 11.25 -21.06 -7.04
C LEU A 274 10.89 -21.21 -8.52
N ILE A 275 11.48 -20.39 -9.38
CA ILE A 275 11.20 -20.34 -10.82
C ILE A 275 12.56 -20.17 -11.53
N PRO A 276 13.22 -21.26 -11.96
CA PRO A 276 14.59 -21.21 -12.48
C PRO A 276 14.83 -20.22 -13.61
N GLU A 277 13.87 -20.03 -14.48
CA GLU A 277 13.98 -19.09 -15.60
C GLU A 277 14.11 -17.61 -15.16
N LEU A 278 13.73 -17.30 -13.89
CA LEU A 278 13.96 -15.96 -13.34
C LEU A 278 15.46 -15.68 -13.14
N GLY A 279 16.29 -16.70 -12.93
CA GLY A 279 17.73 -16.56 -12.80
C GLY A 279 18.42 -15.99 -14.05
N GLU A 280 17.87 -16.28 -15.22
CA GLU A 280 18.37 -15.80 -16.52
C GLU A 280 17.64 -14.54 -17.01
N SER A 281 16.60 -14.11 -16.29
CA SER A 281 15.78 -12.98 -16.68
C SER A 281 16.54 -11.65 -16.53
N ARG A 282 16.36 -10.75 -17.51
CA ARG A 282 17.04 -9.46 -17.50
C ARG A 282 16.54 -8.57 -16.38
N MET A 283 17.42 -8.18 -15.46
CA MET A 283 17.12 -7.19 -14.43
C MET A 283 16.91 -5.81 -15.06
N LEU A 284 15.76 -5.20 -14.80
CA LEU A 284 15.40 -3.87 -15.31
C LEU A 284 15.80 -2.78 -14.32
N GLU A 285 15.49 -2.97 -13.04
CA GLU A 285 15.74 -1.99 -11.99
C GLU A 285 15.77 -2.62 -10.61
N THR A 286 16.38 -1.90 -9.67
CA THR A 286 16.37 -2.20 -8.24
C THR A 286 16.03 -0.94 -7.46
N TRP A 287 15.29 -1.07 -6.36
CA TRP A 287 14.92 0.07 -5.53
C TRP A 287 14.68 -0.32 -4.08
N ALA A 288 14.58 0.69 -3.22
CA ALA A 288 14.15 0.54 -1.85
C ALA A 288 12.99 1.49 -1.56
N GLY A 289 12.02 1.02 -0.77
CA GLY A 289 10.91 1.80 -0.26
C GLY A 289 10.89 1.86 1.26
N LEU A 290 10.23 2.88 1.80
CA LEU A 290 10.09 3.08 3.25
C LEU A 290 8.62 2.89 3.63
N ARG A 291 8.29 1.71 4.13
CA ARG A 291 6.94 1.42 4.63
C ARG A 291 6.67 2.28 5.86
N PRO A 292 5.50 2.93 5.96
CA PRO A 292 5.14 3.73 7.14
C PRO A 292 4.66 2.79 8.26
N GLY A 293 5.58 2.31 9.10
CA GLY A 293 5.26 1.45 10.24
C GLY A 293 4.80 2.23 11.46
N THR A 294 4.00 1.58 12.30
CA THR A 294 3.64 1.97 13.67
C THR A 294 4.08 0.87 14.63
N PRO A 295 4.15 1.11 15.95
CA PRO A 295 4.58 0.08 16.90
C PRO A 295 3.74 -1.19 16.90
N ASP A 296 2.43 -1.08 16.63
CA ASP A 296 1.45 -2.16 16.61
C ASP A 296 1.06 -2.62 15.20
N ALA A 297 1.75 -2.11 14.17
CA ALA A 297 1.47 -2.36 12.75
C ALA A 297 0.05 -1.96 12.28
N LEU A 298 -0.73 -1.23 13.08
CA LEU A 298 -2.04 -0.69 12.71
C LEU A 298 -1.92 0.74 12.20
N PRO A 299 -2.69 1.15 11.18
CA PRO A 299 -2.71 2.53 10.73
C PRO A 299 -3.30 3.47 11.79
N LEU A 300 -2.96 4.74 11.67
CA LEU A 300 -3.56 5.85 12.42
C LEU A 300 -4.64 6.45 11.53
N LEU A 301 -5.90 6.36 11.94
CA LEU A 301 -7.04 6.85 11.16
C LEU A 301 -8.00 7.67 12.04
N GLY A 302 -8.40 8.84 11.57
CA GLY A 302 -9.46 9.63 12.20
C GLY A 302 -9.02 11.00 12.71
N ALA A 303 -9.89 11.59 13.53
CA ALA A 303 -9.62 12.85 14.20
C ALA A 303 -8.54 12.69 15.27
N THR A 304 -7.80 13.76 15.51
CA THR A 304 -6.83 13.84 16.61
C THR A 304 -7.45 14.60 17.80
N ARG A 305 -6.68 14.74 18.89
CA ARG A 305 -7.08 15.61 20.03
C ARG A 305 -7.12 17.11 19.70
N ILE A 306 -6.62 17.50 18.52
CA ILE A 306 -6.66 18.89 18.04
C ILE A 306 -7.85 19.01 17.09
N GLU A 307 -8.74 19.95 17.37
CA GLU A 307 -9.91 20.20 16.53
C GLU A 307 -9.48 20.54 15.10
N ASN A 308 -10.18 19.99 14.09
CA ASN A 308 -9.90 20.14 12.66
C ASN A 308 -8.56 19.55 12.17
N TYR A 309 -7.86 18.78 13.03
CA TYR A 309 -6.67 18.05 12.63
C TYR A 309 -6.93 16.54 12.63
N PHE A 310 -6.66 15.91 11.50
CA PHE A 310 -6.89 14.48 11.25
C PHE A 310 -5.59 13.80 10.86
N VAL A 311 -5.54 12.48 10.99
CA VAL A 311 -4.41 11.65 10.54
C VAL A 311 -4.91 10.45 9.74
N ALA A 312 -4.20 10.13 8.66
CA ALA A 312 -4.35 8.90 7.88
C ALA A 312 -2.95 8.43 7.43
N ALA A 313 -2.25 7.73 8.31
CA ALA A 313 -0.85 7.33 8.11
C ALA A 313 -0.55 5.99 8.78
N GLY A 314 0.64 5.46 8.61
CA GLY A 314 1.04 4.24 9.31
C GLY A 314 0.49 2.93 8.73
N HIS A 315 0.07 2.91 7.47
CA HIS A 315 -0.52 1.74 6.79
C HIS A 315 0.44 0.58 6.56
N TYR A 316 1.69 0.72 6.95
CA TYR A 316 2.75 -0.28 6.88
C TYR A 316 2.84 -0.97 5.50
N ARG A 317 2.48 -2.27 5.40
CA ARG A 317 2.53 -3.05 4.17
C ARG A 317 1.26 -2.93 3.32
N ASP A 318 0.16 -2.44 3.90
CA ASP A 318 -1.18 -2.60 3.38
C ASP A 318 -1.76 -1.32 2.76
N GLY A 319 -0.92 -0.28 2.55
CA GLY A 319 -1.39 1.02 2.08
C GLY A 319 -2.07 1.00 0.70
N ILE A 320 -1.64 0.13 -0.22
CA ILE A 320 -2.29 -0.05 -1.53
C ILE A 320 -3.65 -0.74 -1.35
N LEU A 321 -3.67 -1.86 -0.64
CA LEU A 321 -4.89 -2.60 -0.32
C LEU A 321 -5.93 -1.70 0.34
N LEU A 322 -5.52 -0.92 1.36
CA LEU A 322 -6.42 -0.15 2.21
C LEU A 322 -6.81 1.23 1.63
N ALA A 323 -6.25 1.63 0.49
CA ALA A 323 -6.49 2.96 -0.07
C ALA A 323 -7.98 3.28 -0.26
N PRO A 324 -8.83 2.42 -0.86
CA PRO A 324 -10.25 2.75 -1.06
C PRO A 324 -11.02 2.88 0.25
N VAL A 325 -10.89 1.93 1.17
CA VAL A 325 -11.63 2.00 2.45
C VAL A 325 -11.12 3.16 3.33
N THR A 326 -9.83 3.44 3.32
CA THR A 326 -9.27 4.61 4.04
C THR A 326 -9.83 5.91 3.48
N ALA A 327 -9.93 6.05 2.16
CA ALA A 327 -10.53 7.22 1.54
C ALA A 327 -11.98 7.41 1.97
N LEU A 328 -12.78 6.34 1.97
CA LEU A 328 -14.17 6.34 2.42
C LEU A 328 -14.29 6.81 3.86
N VAL A 329 -13.70 6.07 4.82
CA VAL A 329 -13.89 6.35 6.26
C VAL A 329 -13.31 7.69 6.69
N MET A 330 -12.18 8.09 6.09
CA MET A 330 -11.57 9.39 6.37
C MET A 330 -12.36 10.54 5.75
N SER A 331 -12.95 10.36 4.58
CA SER A 331 -13.86 11.34 3.99
C SER A 331 -15.08 11.56 4.89
N GLN A 332 -15.68 10.49 5.42
CA GLN A 332 -16.78 10.57 6.38
C GLN A 332 -16.36 11.31 7.65
N ALA A 333 -15.24 10.92 8.28
CA ALA A 333 -14.74 11.56 9.49
C ALA A 333 -14.43 13.07 9.27
N VAL A 334 -13.76 13.41 8.18
CA VAL A 334 -13.42 14.80 7.85
C VAL A 334 -14.67 15.64 7.62
N ARG A 335 -15.73 15.09 7.03
CA ARG A 335 -17.02 15.76 6.84
C ARG A 335 -17.86 15.87 8.11
N GLY A 336 -17.49 15.14 9.18
CA GLY A 336 -18.25 15.09 10.43
C GLY A 336 -19.38 14.05 10.42
N SER A 337 -19.36 13.12 9.46
CA SER A 337 -20.25 11.96 9.42
C SER A 337 -19.67 10.83 10.26
N ILE A 338 -20.51 9.93 10.73
CA ILE A 338 -20.07 8.69 11.40
C ILE A 338 -19.46 7.76 10.33
N PRO A 339 -18.23 7.29 10.49
CA PRO A 339 -17.64 6.32 9.58
C PRO A 339 -18.38 4.99 9.58
N ASP A 340 -18.49 4.36 8.42
CA ASP A 340 -19.13 3.05 8.23
C ASP A 340 -18.43 1.90 8.98
N PHE A 341 -17.17 2.15 9.37
CA PHE A 341 -16.36 1.20 10.14
C PHE A 341 -15.94 1.84 11.46
N ASP A 342 -15.89 1.03 12.52
CA ASP A 342 -15.33 1.46 13.80
C ASP A 342 -13.82 1.72 13.66
N LEU A 343 -13.41 2.95 13.94
CA LEU A 343 -12.02 3.40 13.87
C LEU A 343 -11.33 3.42 15.25
N SER A 344 -11.96 2.94 16.30
CA SER A 344 -11.43 3.02 17.68
C SER A 344 -10.04 2.38 17.81
N ALA A 345 -9.86 1.20 17.20
CA ALA A 345 -8.56 0.50 17.17
C ALA A 345 -7.47 1.25 16.36
N PHE A 346 -7.85 2.21 15.53
CA PHE A 346 -6.96 2.99 14.68
C PHE A 346 -6.75 4.42 15.17
N SER A 347 -7.36 4.80 16.29
CA SER A 347 -7.26 6.12 16.86
C SER A 347 -5.82 6.49 17.18
N SER A 348 -5.43 7.74 16.90
CA SER A 348 -4.12 8.26 17.30
C SER A 348 -3.96 8.41 18.82
N ALA A 349 -5.04 8.35 19.57
CA ALA A 349 -5.05 8.44 21.04
C ALA A 349 -4.57 7.15 21.74
N ARG A 350 -4.34 6.07 20.98
CA ARG A 350 -3.80 4.82 21.55
C ARG A 350 -2.31 4.85 21.87
N PHE A 351 -1.63 5.95 21.50
CA PHE A 351 -0.22 6.21 21.79
C PHE A 351 -0.03 7.49 22.59
#